data_4581a5956a8f517910e109e9a85b1063
#
_entry.id   4581a5956a8f517910e109e9a85b1063
#
_cell.length_a   1.000
_cell.length_b   1.000
_cell.length_c   1.000
_cell.angle_alpha   90.00
_cell.angle_beta   90.00
_cell.angle_gamma   90.00
#
_symmetry.space_group_name_H-M   'P 1'
#
loop_
_entity.id
_entity.type
_entity.pdbx_description
1 polymer ?
#
loop_
_entity_poly.entity_id
_entity_poly.type
_entity_poly.pdbx_seq_one_letter_code
_entity_poly.pdbx_strand_id
1 'polypeptide(L)'
;MSEAALHQFAREYARFRAEEGRGYRGPSLFELPYIRSGPHAAQWAVRSRTFEAFMARVLLPAALQSVEPLTVLDLGAGNGWLSYRVALQGHRAIALDIRDDEVDGLGAADPFLSRAPSMTCLVAPFDAVPLASESVDLAVFNASLHYATDLRSVLGEAERVTKPGGRIAILDSPFYRSEAEGAAMVAEKRLVFGARAELLMALPFIEFLTVERLHQAARDLTWVRHKVHYGLAYELRPLIAAVRGRRRPSRFDLWVARRP
;
A
#
# COMPACT_ATOMS: atom_id res chain seq x y z
N MET A 1 14.66 2.98 14.58
CA MET A 1 14.39 4.38 14.14
C MET A 1 13.90 5.17 15.34
N SER A 2 14.24 6.49 15.51
CA SER A 2 13.70 7.25 16.64
C SER A 2 12.24 7.64 16.38
N GLU A 3 11.39 7.58 17.40
CA GLU A 3 9.99 7.98 17.36
C GLU A 3 9.83 9.45 16.90
N ALA A 4 10.72 10.33 17.37
CA ALA A 4 10.74 11.74 16.99
C ALA A 4 10.94 11.94 15.45
N ALA A 5 11.83 11.17 14.83
CA ALA A 5 12.06 11.25 13.38
C ALA A 5 10.83 10.75 12.59
N LEU A 6 10.17 9.72 13.09
CA LEU A 6 8.94 9.18 12.49
C LEU A 6 7.78 10.19 12.57
N HIS A 7 7.59 10.82 13.73
CA HIS A 7 6.59 11.87 13.90
C HIS A 7 6.87 13.12 13.06
N GLN A 8 8.14 13.49 12.91
CA GLN A 8 8.50 14.61 12.03
C GLN A 8 8.16 14.29 10.58
N PHE A 9 8.56 13.11 10.10
CA PHE A 9 8.20 12.65 8.75
C PHE A 9 6.68 12.64 8.55
N ALA A 10 5.92 12.07 9.48
CA ALA A 10 4.46 11.99 9.38
C ALA A 10 3.81 13.38 9.19
N ARG A 11 4.26 14.39 9.97
CA ARG A 11 3.77 15.77 9.83
C ARG A 11 4.12 16.41 8.48
N GLU A 12 5.37 16.28 8.04
CA GLU A 12 5.80 16.86 6.76
C GLU A 12 5.13 16.17 5.58
N TYR A 13 4.94 14.85 5.67
CA TYR A 13 4.24 14.08 4.66
C TYR A 13 2.75 14.46 4.58
N ALA A 14 2.08 14.68 5.73
CA ALA A 14 0.69 15.15 5.76
C ALA A 14 0.53 16.52 5.07
N ARG A 15 1.46 17.46 5.33
CA ARG A 15 1.48 18.77 4.64
C ARG A 15 1.65 18.61 3.13
N PHE A 16 2.62 17.78 2.73
CA PHE A 16 2.86 17.51 1.31
C PHE A 16 1.62 16.90 0.64
N ARG A 17 0.95 15.96 1.30
CA ARG A 17 -0.30 15.35 0.78
C ARG A 17 -1.44 16.36 0.67
N ALA A 18 -1.57 17.27 1.61
CA ALA A 18 -2.55 18.35 1.56
C ALA A 18 -2.31 19.27 0.36
N GLU A 19 -1.06 19.67 0.12
CA GLU A 19 -0.66 20.50 -1.03
C GLU A 19 -0.89 19.80 -2.37
N GLU A 20 -0.72 18.47 -2.43
CA GLU A 20 -1.10 17.68 -3.60
C GLU A 20 -2.63 17.57 -3.80
N GLY A 21 -3.45 18.08 -2.89
CA GLY A 21 -4.91 17.98 -2.96
C GLY A 21 -5.44 16.56 -2.71
N ARG A 22 -4.79 15.79 -1.86
CA ARG A 22 -5.15 14.39 -1.58
C ARG A 22 -6.11 14.18 -0.41
N GLY A 23 -6.47 15.24 0.30
CA GLY A 23 -7.48 15.19 1.36
C GLY A 23 -8.90 15.05 0.79
N TYR A 24 -9.31 13.81 0.55
CA TYR A 24 -10.67 13.52 0.10
C TYR A 24 -11.66 13.65 1.26
N ARG A 25 -12.78 14.35 1.02
CA ARG A 25 -13.82 14.60 2.03
C ARG A 25 -15.22 14.46 1.43
N GLY A 26 -16.21 14.26 2.29
CA GLY A 26 -17.60 14.15 1.85
C GLY A 26 -17.83 12.99 0.86
N PRO A 27 -18.64 13.19 -0.18
CA PRO A 27 -18.98 12.12 -1.13
C PRO A 27 -17.75 11.50 -1.82
N SER A 28 -16.74 12.29 -2.18
CA SER A 28 -15.55 11.80 -2.91
C SER A 28 -14.71 10.81 -2.09
N LEU A 29 -14.74 10.90 -0.75
CA LEU A 29 -14.08 9.95 0.12
C LEU A 29 -14.66 8.54 -0.06
N PHE A 30 -16.00 8.44 -0.16
CA PHE A 30 -16.70 7.16 -0.32
C PHE A 30 -16.62 6.60 -1.75
N GLU A 31 -16.18 7.41 -2.73
CA GLU A 31 -15.96 6.94 -4.10
C GLU A 31 -14.63 6.21 -4.27
N LEU A 32 -13.66 6.37 -3.34
CA LEU A 32 -12.38 5.70 -3.42
C LEU A 32 -12.55 4.16 -3.54
N PRO A 33 -11.81 3.50 -4.45
CA PRO A 33 -10.80 4.00 -5.39
C PRO A 33 -11.35 4.42 -6.77
N TYR A 34 -12.65 4.61 -6.94
CA TYR A 34 -13.33 4.77 -8.25
C TYR A 34 -13.48 6.23 -8.72
N ILE A 35 -12.68 7.15 -8.17
CA ILE A 35 -12.65 8.56 -8.60
C ILE A 35 -12.21 8.65 -10.07
N ARG A 36 -13.03 9.32 -10.90
CA ARG A 36 -12.83 9.45 -12.35
C ARG A 36 -12.49 10.87 -12.79
N SER A 37 -12.49 11.83 -11.89
CA SER A 37 -12.22 13.25 -12.17
C SER A 37 -11.22 13.84 -11.17
N GLY A 38 -10.68 15.01 -11.48
CA GLY A 38 -9.70 15.70 -10.65
C GLY A 38 -8.25 15.32 -10.95
N PRO A 39 -7.29 15.95 -10.24
CA PRO A 39 -5.86 15.88 -10.57
C PRO A 39 -5.25 14.47 -10.42
N HIS A 40 -5.85 13.61 -9.63
CA HIS A 40 -5.38 12.25 -9.36
C HIS A 40 -6.19 11.14 -10.02
N ALA A 41 -7.13 11.48 -10.92
CA ALA A 41 -8.00 10.50 -11.58
C ALA A 41 -7.22 9.36 -12.28
N ALA A 42 -6.11 9.69 -12.95
CA ALA A 42 -5.26 8.68 -13.59
C ALA A 42 -4.61 7.70 -12.60
N GLN A 43 -4.22 8.17 -11.41
CA GLN A 43 -3.67 7.31 -10.35
C GLN A 43 -4.76 6.42 -9.76
N TRP A 44 -5.96 6.97 -9.53
CA TRP A 44 -7.09 6.20 -9.04
C TRP A 44 -7.57 5.16 -10.05
N ALA A 45 -7.49 5.45 -11.34
CA ALA A 45 -7.77 4.46 -12.39
C ALA A 45 -6.80 3.26 -12.35
N VAL A 46 -5.54 3.46 -11.94
CA VAL A 46 -4.60 2.35 -11.68
C VAL A 46 -5.00 1.62 -10.40
N ARG A 47 -5.19 2.33 -9.30
CA ARG A 47 -5.53 1.74 -8.00
C ARG A 47 -6.85 0.96 -8.00
N SER A 48 -7.88 1.46 -8.72
CA SER A 48 -9.14 0.72 -8.83
C SER A 48 -8.96 -0.65 -9.51
N ARG A 49 -8.14 -0.73 -10.56
CA ARG A 49 -7.87 -2.01 -11.24
C ARG A 49 -7.06 -2.97 -10.38
N THR A 50 -6.08 -2.47 -9.61
CA THR A 50 -5.34 -3.30 -8.67
C THR A 50 -6.24 -3.80 -7.55
N PHE A 51 -7.12 -2.93 -7.03
CA PHE A 51 -8.12 -3.30 -6.03
C PHE A 51 -9.10 -4.36 -6.58
N GLU A 52 -9.61 -4.21 -7.79
CA GLU A 52 -10.48 -5.21 -8.44
C GLU A 52 -9.75 -6.56 -8.60
N ALA A 53 -8.47 -6.53 -8.97
CA ALA A 53 -7.66 -7.75 -9.04
C ALA A 53 -7.46 -8.39 -7.66
N PHE A 54 -7.24 -7.59 -6.62
CA PHE A 54 -7.16 -8.06 -5.23
C PHE A 54 -8.48 -8.70 -4.78
N MET A 55 -9.61 -8.05 -5.03
CA MET A 55 -10.93 -8.59 -4.73
C MET A 55 -11.14 -9.95 -5.39
N ALA A 56 -10.93 -10.03 -6.70
CA ALA A 56 -11.21 -11.23 -7.49
C ALA A 56 -10.24 -12.39 -7.23
N ARG A 57 -8.98 -12.11 -6.91
CA ARG A 57 -7.92 -13.14 -6.84
C ARG A 57 -7.48 -13.47 -5.43
N VAL A 58 -7.78 -12.62 -4.45
CA VAL A 58 -7.31 -12.79 -3.07
C VAL A 58 -8.46 -12.82 -2.09
N LEU A 59 -9.24 -11.74 -1.97
CA LEU A 59 -10.27 -11.62 -0.94
C LEU A 59 -11.43 -12.60 -1.17
N LEU A 60 -12.07 -12.57 -2.35
CA LEU A 60 -13.21 -13.45 -2.64
C LEU A 60 -12.84 -14.94 -2.58
N PRO A 61 -11.73 -15.42 -3.18
CA PRO A 61 -11.32 -16.81 -3.03
C PRO A 61 -10.99 -17.22 -1.59
N ALA A 62 -10.46 -16.29 -0.75
CA ALA A 62 -10.24 -16.57 0.66
C ALA A 62 -11.57 -16.66 1.42
N ALA A 63 -12.49 -15.74 1.16
CA ALA A 63 -13.82 -15.71 1.78
C ALA A 63 -14.63 -16.97 1.46
N LEU A 64 -14.56 -17.49 0.22
CA LEU A 64 -15.22 -18.73 -0.18
C LEU A 64 -14.68 -20.00 0.52
N GLN A 65 -13.48 -19.91 1.11
CA GLN A 65 -12.84 -21.00 1.87
C GLN A 65 -13.06 -20.86 3.38
N SER A 66 -13.72 -19.80 3.83
CA SER A 66 -14.00 -19.52 5.24
C SER A 66 -15.49 -19.52 5.52
N VAL A 67 -15.88 -20.11 6.65
CA VAL A 67 -17.27 -20.03 7.15
C VAL A 67 -17.52 -18.68 7.84
N GLU A 68 -16.50 -18.14 8.50
CA GLU A 68 -16.56 -16.89 9.24
C GLU A 68 -16.05 -15.70 8.42
N PRO A 69 -16.48 -14.48 8.74
CA PRO A 69 -15.89 -13.28 8.17
C PRO A 69 -14.38 -13.23 8.37
N LEU A 70 -13.64 -12.98 7.30
CA LEU A 70 -12.18 -12.83 7.37
C LEU A 70 -11.79 -11.61 8.23
N THR A 71 -10.64 -11.68 8.89
CA THR A 71 -9.96 -10.54 9.50
C THR A 71 -8.84 -10.11 8.57
N VAL A 72 -8.94 -8.89 8.04
CA VAL A 72 -7.98 -8.29 7.09
C VAL A 72 -7.26 -7.13 7.74
N LEU A 73 -5.93 -7.17 7.74
CA LEU A 73 -5.07 -6.10 8.22
C LEU A 73 -4.51 -5.32 7.03
N ASP A 74 -4.78 -4.03 6.97
CA ASP A 74 -4.28 -3.08 5.96
C ASP A 74 -3.10 -2.30 6.57
N LEU A 75 -1.89 -2.64 6.14
CA LEU A 75 -0.62 -2.15 6.66
C LEU A 75 -0.16 -0.90 5.90
N GLY A 76 -0.17 0.25 6.58
CA GLY A 76 0.02 1.57 5.98
C GLY A 76 -1.23 2.03 5.24
N ALA A 77 -2.37 1.96 5.93
CA ALA A 77 -3.71 2.14 5.37
C ALA A 77 -4.02 3.58 4.91
N GLY A 78 -3.23 4.58 5.34
CA GLY A 78 -3.53 5.99 5.09
C GLY A 78 -4.91 6.35 5.62
N ASN A 79 -5.79 6.86 4.77
CA ASN A 79 -7.17 7.19 5.15
C ASN A 79 -8.11 5.98 5.27
N GLY A 80 -7.62 4.75 5.13
CA GLY A 80 -8.39 3.53 5.37
C GLY A 80 -9.39 3.15 4.28
N TRP A 81 -9.33 3.71 3.08
CA TRP A 81 -10.30 3.42 2.02
C TRP A 81 -10.36 1.94 1.62
N LEU A 82 -9.24 1.21 1.62
CA LEU A 82 -9.21 -0.23 1.31
C LEU A 82 -9.89 -1.01 2.45
N SER A 83 -9.56 -0.70 3.69
CA SER A 83 -10.20 -1.28 4.87
C SER A 83 -11.72 -1.07 4.86
N TYR A 84 -12.18 0.15 4.51
CA TYR A 84 -13.60 0.43 4.33
C TYR A 84 -14.24 -0.46 3.26
N ARG A 85 -13.60 -0.61 2.09
CA ARG A 85 -14.11 -1.49 1.02
C ARG A 85 -14.19 -2.95 1.44
N VAL A 86 -13.21 -3.42 2.22
CA VAL A 86 -13.21 -4.79 2.79
C VAL A 86 -14.35 -4.95 3.80
N ALA A 87 -14.56 -3.98 4.69
CA ALA A 87 -15.64 -4.01 5.67
C ALA A 87 -17.03 -4.02 5.01
N LEU A 88 -17.22 -3.31 3.90
CA LEU A 88 -18.45 -3.34 3.11
C LEU A 88 -18.75 -4.72 2.47
N GLN A 89 -17.76 -5.62 2.38
CA GLN A 89 -17.95 -7.01 1.96
C GLN A 89 -18.34 -7.94 3.12
N GLY A 90 -18.58 -7.39 4.31
CA GLY A 90 -18.95 -8.17 5.49
C GLY A 90 -17.74 -8.74 6.27
N HIS A 91 -16.52 -8.31 5.97
CA HIS A 91 -15.31 -8.75 6.67
C HIS A 91 -14.92 -7.79 7.79
N ARG A 92 -14.07 -8.24 8.71
CA ARG A 92 -13.42 -7.39 9.73
C ARG A 92 -12.19 -6.77 9.10
N ALA A 93 -12.07 -5.43 9.16
CA ALA A 93 -10.93 -4.71 8.61
C ALA A 93 -10.22 -3.92 9.70
N ILE A 94 -8.91 -4.06 9.77
CA ILE A 94 -8.03 -3.31 10.67
C ILE A 94 -7.17 -2.40 9.80
N ALA A 95 -7.42 -1.10 9.84
CA ALA A 95 -6.60 -0.10 9.18
C ALA A 95 -5.46 0.31 10.13
N LEU A 96 -4.22 -0.01 9.78
CA LEU A 96 -3.05 0.34 10.57
C LEU A 96 -2.18 1.34 9.81
N ASP A 97 -1.87 2.46 10.44
CA ASP A 97 -0.92 3.47 9.93
C ASP A 97 -0.21 4.17 11.09
N ILE A 98 0.95 4.74 10.84
CA ILE A 98 1.64 5.62 11.80
C ILE A 98 1.04 7.02 11.85
N ARG A 99 0.24 7.38 10.85
CA ARG A 99 -0.34 8.71 10.64
C ARG A 99 -1.79 8.73 11.09
N ASP A 100 -2.09 9.66 11.96
CA ASP A 100 -3.42 9.94 12.52
C ASP A 100 -4.03 11.27 12.01
N ASP A 101 -3.38 11.91 11.02
CA ASP A 101 -3.86 13.19 10.51
C ASP A 101 -5.20 13.07 9.77
N GLU A 102 -5.97 14.18 9.79
CA GLU A 102 -7.29 14.28 9.16
C GLU A 102 -7.25 14.52 7.63
N VAL A 103 -6.05 14.62 7.03
CA VAL A 103 -5.90 14.90 5.59
C VAL A 103 -5.98 13.61 4.79
N ASP A 104 -5.06 12.68 5.06
CA ASP A 104 -4.89 11.43 4.31
C ASP A 104 -4.34 10.32 5.23
N GLY A 105 -4.39 10.52 6.56
CA GLY A 105 -4.10 9.57 7.62
C GLY A 105 -5.38 8.95 8.21
N LEU A 106 -5.24 8.18 9.30
CA LEU A 106 -6.36 7.48 9.95
C LEU A 106 -7.43 8.42 10.51
N GLY A 107 -7.10 9.68 10.87
CA GLY A 107 -8.08 10.68 11.26
C GLY A 107 -9.09 11.02 10.16
N ALA A 108 -8.73 10.82 8.89
CA ALA A 108 -9.66 10.97 7.78
C ALA A 108 -10.64 9.78 7.64
N ALA A 109 -10.48 8.69 8.41
CA ALA A 109 -11.31 7.49 8.34
C ALA A 109 -12.63 7.57 9.12
N ASP A 110 -12.83 8.56 9.97
CA ASP A 110 -14.03 8.69 10.82
C ASP A 110 -15.36 8.51 10.08
N PRO A 111 -15.56 9.09 8.86
CA PRO A 111 -16.77 8.87 8.10
C PRO A 111 -16.97 7.40 7.66
N PHE A 112 -15.88 6.65 7.47
CA PHE A 112 -15.93 5.22 7.16
C PHE A 112 -16.36 4.38 8.34
N LEU A 113 -15.81 4.67 9.54
CA LEU A 113 -16.15 3.96 10.78
C LEU A 113 -17.64 4.04 11.08
N SER A 114 -18.26 5.21 10.84
CA SER A 114 -19.69 5.41 11.02
C SER A 114 -20.57 4.53 10.10
N ARG A 115 -20.05 4.11 8.94
CA ARG A 115 -20.79 3.33 7.94
C ARG A 115 -20.40 1.85 7.90
N ALA A 116 -19.25 1.51 8.43
CA ALA A 116 -18.68 0.17 8.44
C ALA A 116 -18.19 -0.21 9.83
N PRO A 117 -19.08 -0.59 10.77
CA PRO A 117 -18.70 -0.86 12.16
C PRO A 117 -17.76 -2.06 12.33
N SER A 118 -17.55 -2.87 11.32
CA SER A 118 -16.55 -3.93 11.30
C SER A 118 -15.15 -3.46 10.92
N MET A 119 -14.97 -2.15 10.66
CA MET A 119 -13.67 -1.51 10.46
C MET A 119 -13.18 -0.90 11.78
N THR A 120 -11.88 -1.03 12.06
CA THR A 120 -11.19 -0.39 13.17
C THR A 120 -9.91 0.27 12.70
N CYS A 121 -9.48 1.35 13.40
CA CYS A 121 -8.21 2.03 13.13
C CYS A 121 -7.23 1.77 14.26
N LEU A 122 -5.94 1.61 13.94
CA LEU A 122 -4.87 1.31 14.87
C LEU A 122 -3.63 2.13 14.49
N VAL A 123 -3.22 3.05 15.36
CA VAL A 123 -2.02 3.86 15.13
C VAL A 123 -0.80 3.09 15.60
N ALA A 124 -0.03 2.59 14.67
CA ALA A 124 1.21 1.86 14.93
C ALA A 124 2.09 1.75 13.67
N PRO A 125 3.41 1.54 13.82
CA PRO A 125 4.27 1.21 12.70
C PRO A 125 4.03 -0.25 12.25
N PHE A 126 4.19 -0.52 10.96
CA PHE A 126 3.94 -1.85 10.41
C PHE A 126 5.13 -2.84 10.59
N ASP A 127 6.24 -2.40 11.19
CA ASP A 127 7.37 -3.24 11.64
C ASP A 127 7.28 -3.62 13.13
N ALA A 128 6.22 -3.18 13.83
CA ALA A 128 5.90 -3.52 15.21
C ALA A 128 4.37 -3.52 15.40
N VAL A 129 3.70 -4.46 14.78
CA VAL A 129 2.23 -4.57 14.75
C VAL A 129 1.71 -5.00 16.13
N PRO A 130 0.87 -4.20 16.84
CA PRO A 130 0.38 -4.54 18.18
C PRO A 130 -0.81 -5.51 18.14
N LEU A 131 -0.67 -6.57 17.39
CA LEU A 131 -1.61 -7.69 17.30
C LEU A 131 -0.91 -8.99 17.70
N ALA A 132 -1.68 -9.94 18.23
CA ALA A 132 -1.19 -11.28 18.52
C ALA A 132 -0.72 -11.99 17.24
N SER A 133 0.22 -12.92 17.39
CA SER A 133 0.59 -13.82 16.30
C SER A 133 -0.65 -14.59 15.83
N GLU A 134 -0.71 -14.87 14.52
CA GLU A 134 -1.76 -15.70 13.92
C GLU A 134 -3.19 -15.20 14.17
N SER A 135 -3.37 -13.87 14.21
CA SER A 135 -4.65 -13.21 14.50
C SER A 135 -5.44 -12.75 13.27
N VAL A 136 -4.78 -12.63 12.11
CA VAL A 136 -5.43 -12.16 10.87
C VAL A 136 -5.39 -13.21 9.76
N ASP A 137 -6.40 -13.22 8.92
CA ASP A 137 -6.50 -14.15 7.77
C ASP A 137 -5.75 -13.61 6.55
N LEU A 138 -5.61 -12.28 6.48
CA LEU A 138 -5.02 -11.59 5.34
C LEU A 138 -4.29 -10.32 5.82
N ALA A 139 -3.02 -10.17 5.49
CA ALA A 139 -2.25 -8.93 5.64
C ALA A 139 -2.03 -8.29 4.27
N VAL A 140 -2.29 -6.98 4.16
CA VAL A 140 -2.27 -6.26 2.87
C VAL A 140 -1.42 -5.01 2.98
N PHE A 141 -0.48 -4.84 2.05
CA PHE A 141 0.26 -3.60 1.83
C PHE A 141 -0.29 -2.91 0.58
N ASN A 142 -1.07 -1.85 0.77
CA ASN A 142 -1.67 -1.09 -0.33
C ASN A 142 -0.96 0.23 -0.55
N ALA A 143 -0.03 0.28 -1.49
CA ALA A 143 0.83 1.43 -1.77
C ALA A 143 1.67 1.87 -0.54
N SER A 144 2.07 0.94 0.30
CA SER A 144 2.73 1.22 1.59
C SER A 144 4.09 0.53 1.78
N LEU A 145 4.28 -0.69 1.26
CA LEU A 145 5.48 -1.49 1.55
C LEU A 145 6.82 -0.79 1.17
N HIS A 146 6.80 0.10 0.18
CA HIS A 146 7.99 0.87 -0.21
C HIS A 146 8.39 1.96 0.79
N TYR A 147 7.60 2.20 1.83
CA TYR A 147 7.97 3.00 3.02
C TYR A 147 8.60 2.16 4.14
N ALA A 148 8.84 0.87 3.94
CA ALA A 148 9.64 0.09 4.86
C ALA A 148 11.08 0.65 4.96
N THR A 149 11.65 0.63 6.15
CA THR A 149 13.08 0.91 6.37
C THR A 149 13.90 -0.37 6.36
N ASP A 150 13.30 -1.48 6.78
CA ASP A 150 13.80 -2.84 6.67
C ASP A 150 12.68 -3.78 6.17
N LEU A 151 12.82 -4.23 4.94
CA LEU A 151 11.83 -5.07 4.28
C LEU A 151 11.65 -6.43 4.98
N ARG A 152 12.75 -6.99 5.53
CA ARG A 152 12.69 -8.27 6.24
C ARG A 152 11.88 -8.16 7.53
N SER A 153 12.13 -7.11 8.33
CA SER A 153 11.39 -6.85 9.56
C SER A 153 9.89 -6.69 9.30
N VAL A 154 9.54 -5.86 8.32
CA VAL A 154 8.14 -5.58 7.97
C VAL A 154 7.40 -6.81 7.44
N LEU A 155 8.05 -7.58 6.56
CA LEU A 155 7.44 -8.83 6.07
C LEU A 155 7.36 -9.90 7.15
N GLY A 156 8.36 -9.96 8.06
CA GLY A 156 8.34 -10.85 9.22
C GLY A 156 7.17 -10.55 10.18
N GLU A 157 6.87 -9.26 10.43
CA GLU A 157 5.69 -8.88 11.21
C GLU A 157 4.38 -9.23 10.51
N ALA A 158 4.28 -8.98 9.20
CA ALA A 158 3.11 -9.40 8.42
C ALA A 158 2.91 -10.92 8.47
N GLU A 159 4.00 -11.70 8.38
CA GLU A 159 3.97 -13.14 8.51
C GLU A 159 3.57 -13.59 9.92
N ARG A 160 4.14 -12.97 10.97
CA ARG A 160 3.84 -13.28 12.36
C ARG A 160 2.35 -13.14 12.67
N VAL A 161 1.72 -12.03 12.26
CA VAL A 161 0.30 -11.78 12.57
C VAL A 161 -0.67 -12.55 11.67
N THR A 162 -0.23 -13.00 10.49
CA THR A 162 -1.06 -13.78 9.57
C THR A 162 -1.15 -15.22 10.04
N LYS A 163 -2.34 -15.81 10.06
CA LYS A 163 -2.58 -17.22 10.42
C LYS A 163 -1.88 -18.19 9.46
N PRO A 164 -1.51 -19.42 9.89
CA PRO A 164 -1.12 -20.47 8.96
C PRO A 164 -2.17 -20.67 7.86
N GLY A 165 -1.75 -20.81 6.62
CA GLY A 165 -2.64 -20.85 5.46
C GLY A 165 -3.24 -19.52 5.03
N GLY A 166 -3.07 -18.45 5.82
CA GLY A 166 -3.44 -17.09 5.49
C GLY A 166 -2.59 -16.51 4.35
N ARG A 167 -2.86 -15.27 3.95
CA ARG A 167 -2.19 -14.67 2.79
C ARG A 167 -1.61 -13.29 3.13
N ILE A 168 -0.51 -12.97 2.46
CA ILE A 168 0.09 -11.63 2.46
C ILE A 168 0.00 -11.10 1.04
N ALA A 169 -0.56 -9.90 0.86
CA ALA A 169 -0.76 -9.28 -0.45
C ALA A 169 -0.06 -7.92 -0.53
N ILE A 170 0.58 -7.63 -1.66
CA ILE A 170 1.24 -6.35 -1.96
C ILE A 170 0.56 -5.75 -3.19
N LEU A 171 -0.04 -4.57 -3.01
CA LEU A 171 -0.72 -3.78 -4.02
C LEU A 171 0.00 -2.44 -4.19
N ASP A 172 -0.04 -1.90 -5.41
CA ASP A 172 0.34 -0.51 -5.73
C ASP A 172 1.71 -0.05 -5.19
N SER A 173 2.60 -0.97 -4.80
CA SER A 173 3.99 -0.65 -4.53
C SER A 173 4.80 -0.67 -5.84
N PRO A 174 5.74 0.28 -6.03
CA PRO A 174 6.48 0.40 -7.29
C PRO A 174 7.53 -0.69 -7.43
N PHE A 175 7.30 -1.66 -8.32
CA PHE A 175 8.28 -2.68 -8.70
C PHE A 175 9.08 -2.23 -9.91
N TYR A 176 10.41 -2.29 -9.79
CA TYR A 176 11.35 -2.07 -10.88
C TYR A 176 11.99 -3.39 -11.31
N ARG A 177 12.50 -3.42 -12.53
CA ARG A 177 13.15 -4.60 -13.09
C ARG A 177 14.53 -4.84 -12.50
N SER A 178 15.22 -3.75 -12.11
CA SER A 178 16.57 -3.79 -11.54
C SER A 178 16.77 -2.71 -10.48
N GLU A 179 17.80 -2.90 -9.67
CA GLU A 179 18.27 -1.92 -8.69
C GLU A 179 18.64 -0.58 -9.35
N ALA A 180 19.29 -0.63 -10.52
CA ALA A 180 19.68 0.58 -11.25
C ALA A 180 18.47 1.41 -11.70
N GLU A 181 17.39 0.77 -12.18
CA GLU A 181 16.15 1.49 -12.55
C GLU A 181 15.47 2.12 -11.32
N GLY A 182 15.45 1.42 -10.19
CA GLY A 182 14.90 1.94 -8.94
C GLY A 182 15.72 3.10 -8.38
N ALA A 183 17.04 2.95 -8.34
CA ALA A 183 17.95 4.02 -7.90
C ALA A 183 17.84 5.28 -8.77
N ALA A 184 17.71 5.13 -10.08
CA ALA A 184 17.47 6.25 -10.98
C ALA A 184 16.15 6.97 -10.66
N MET A 185 15.08 6.23 -10.33
CA MET A 185 13.82 6.84 -9.87
C MET A 185 14.01 7.64 -8.58
N VAL A 186 14.74 7.11 -7.61
CA VAL A 186 15.01 7.80 -6.34
C VAL A 186 15.78 9.10 -6.59
N ALA A 187 16.78 9.09 -7.49
CA ALA A 187 17.51 10.28 -7.88
C ALA A 187 16.60 11.33 -8.55
N GLU A 188 15.74 10.91 -9.50
CA GLU A 188 14.75 11.80 -10.12
C GLU A 188 13.76 12.37 -9.09
N LYS A 189 13.27 11.56 -8.14
CA LYS A 189 12.38 11.98 -7.05
C LYS A 189 13.02 13.07 -6.20
N ARG A 190 14.30 12.93 -5.85
CA ARG A 190 15.06 13.94 -5.10
C ARG A 190 15.14 15.27 -5.84
N LEU A 191 15.39 15.22 -7.15
CA LEU A 191 15.43 16.44 -7.99
C LEU A 191 14.06 17.14 -8.03
N VAL A 192 12.96 16.36 -8.18
CA VAL A 192 11.59 16.90 -8.18
C VAL A 192 11.22 17.53 -6.85
N PHE A 193 11.59 16.92 -5.74
CA PHE A 193 11.33 17.46 -4.41
C PHE A 193 12.19 18.68 -4.05
N GLY A 194 13.37 18.85 -4.68
CA GLY A 194 14.28 19.96 -4.42
C GLY A 194 14.60 20.09 -2.93
N ALA A 195 14.42 21.28 -2.36
CA ALA A 195 14.67 21.53 -0.93
C ALA A 195 13.83 20.67 0.03
N ARG A 196 12.67 20.16 -0.41
CA ARG A 196 11.82 19.26 0.40
C ARG A 196 12.36 17.84 0.47
N ALA A 197 13.30 17.46 -0.39
CA ALA A 197 13.89 16.11 -0.37
C ALA A 197 14.54 15.79 0.99
N GLU A 198 15.14 16.78 1.65
CA GLU A 198 15.75 16.60 2.98
C GLU A 198 14.72 16.19 4.05
N LEU A 199 13.48 16.66 3.94
CA LEU A 199 12.41 16.34 4.89
C LEU A 199 11.64 15.09 4.50
N LEU A 200 11.21 14.99 3.24
CA LEU A 200 10.35 13.90 2.77
C LEU A 200 11.11 12.58 2.52
N MET A 201 12.44 12.66 2.41
CA MET A 201 13.34 11.52 2.22
C MET A 201 14.39 11.45 3.35
N ALA A 202 14.09 12.02 4.52
CA ALA A 202 14.95 11.98 5.70
C ALA A 202 15.07 10.57 6.28
N LEU A 203 14.03 9.76 6.14
CA LEU A 203 14.02 8.37 6.59
C LEU A 203 14.57 7.44 5.49
N PRO A 204 15.31 6.38 5.86
CA PRO A 204 15.93 5.46 4.93
C PRO A 204 14.92 4.44 4.38
N PHE A 205 13.85 4.93 3.79
CA PHE A 205 12.86 4.06 3.14
C PHE A 205 13.47 3.34 1.95
N ILE A 206 13.00 2.13 1.70
CA ILE A 206 13.45 1.33 0.55
C ILE A 206 13.03 1.93 -0.79
N GLU A 207 12.00 2.79 -0.80
CA GLU A 207 11.49 3.59 -1.92
C GLU A 207 10.93 2.79 -3.09
N PHE A 208 11.43 1.60 -3.35
CA PHE A 208 10.99 0.72 -4.44
C PHE A 208 11.27 -0.74 -4.13
N LEU A 209 10.63 -1.60 -4.88
CA LEU A 209 10.81 -3.03 -4.82
C LEU A 209 11.42 -3.57 -6.13
N THR A 210 12.20 -4.64 -5.99
CA THR A 210 12.51 -5.56 -7.08
C THR A 210 12.06 -6.96 -6.67
N VAL A 211 11.92 -7.84 -7.63
CA VAL A 211 11.59 -9.26 -7.35
C VAL A 211 12.66 -9.88 -6.47
N GLU A 212 13.91 -9.54 -6.72
CA GLU A 212 15.05 -10.03 -5.96
C GLU A 212 15.00 -9.57 -4.50
N ARG A 213 14.78 -8.27 -4.23
CA ARG A 213 14.61 -7.75 -2.86
C ARG A 213 13.49 -8.47 -2.11
N LEU A 214 12.36 -8.68 -2.77
CA LEU A 214 11.21 -9.37 -2.17
C LEU A 214 11.58 -10.79 -1.76
N HIS A 215 12.19 -11.56 -2.65
CA HIS A 215 12.61 -12.94 -2.36
C HIS A 215 13.73 -13.02 -1.31
N GLN A 216 14.67 -12.06 -1.29
CA GLN A 216 15.73 -12.02 -0.27
C GLN A 216 15.19 -11.69 1.12
N ALA A 217 14.16 -10.83 1.22
CA ALA A 217 13.58 -10.42 2.49
C ALA A 217 12.69 -11.49 3.11
N ALA A 218 11.97 -12.27 2.30
CA ALA A 218 11.02 -13.30 2.76
C ALA A 218 11.25 -14.61 1.99
N ARG A 219 12.34 -15.31 2.33
CA ARG A 219 12.80 -16.53 1.63
C ARG A 219 11.86 -17.72 1.82
N ASP A 220 11.16 -17.76 2.94
CA ASP A 220 10.27 -18.86 3.31
C ASP A 220 8.88 -18.70 2.68
N LEU A 221 8.60 -17.53 2.09
CA LEU A 221 7.36 -17.24 1.40
C LEU A 221 7.49 -17.46 -0.10
N THR A 222 6.55 -18.21 -0.67
CA THR A 222 6.43 -18.37 -2.13
C THR A 222 5.51 -17.29 -2.69
N TRP A 223 6.10 -16.32 -3.39
CA TRP A 223 5.39 -15.20 -3.98
C TRP A 223 4.85 -15.52 -5.37
N VAL A 224 3.55 -15.33 -5.56
CA VAL A 224 2.86 -15.44 -6.85
C VAL A 224 2.54 -14.04 -7.35
N ARG A 225 3.01 -13.74 -8.56
CA ARG A 225 2.70 -12.48 -9.25
C ARG A 225 1.45 -12.62 -10.07
N HIS A 226 0.47 -11.80 -9.82
CA HIS A 226 -0.72 -11.63 -10.64
C HIS A 226 -0.59 -10.35 -11.48
N LYS A 227 -0.41 -10.53 -12.79
CA LYS A 227 -0.36 -9.39 -13.71
C LYS A 227 -1.72 -8.69 -13.73
N VAL A 228 -1.69 -7.35 -13.55
CA VAL A 228 -2.86 -6.49 -13.63
C VAL A 228 -2.82 -5.74 -14.97
N HIS A 229 -3.93 -5.73 -15.69
CA HIS A 229 -4.06 -5.05 -16.98
C HIS A 229 -4.67 -3.66 -16.81
N TYR A 230 -3.88 -2.64 -17.09
CA TYR A 230 -4.25 -1.22 -16.92
C TYR A 230 -4.69 -0.54 -18.23
N GLY A 231 -4.76 -1.31 -19.33
CA GLY A 231 -5.09 -0.83 -20.67
C GLY A 231 -3.85 -0.53 -21.52
N LEU A 232 -4.07 -0.37 -22.83
CA LEU A 232 -3.00 -0.26 -23.84
C LEU A 232 -2.02 0.90 -23.55
N ALA A 233 -2.52 2.07 -23.17
CA ALA A 233 -1.68 3.22 -22.87
C ALA A 233 -0.68 2.95 -21.73
N TYR A 234 -1.08 2.19 -20.73
CA TYR A 234 -0.20 1.79 -19.63
C TYR A 234 0.83 0.76 -20.08
N GLU A 235 0.41 -0.23 -20.86
CA GLU A 235 1.31 -1.29 -21.35
C GLU A 235 2.36 -0.76 -22.35
N LEU A 236 2.07 0.32 -23.07
CA LEU A 236 3.00 0.99 -23.99
C LEU A 236 4.01 1.92 -23.28
N ARG A 237 3.82 2.24 -22.00
CA ARG A 237 4.72 3.13 -21.23
C ARG A 237 6.20 2.76 -21.34
N PRO A 238 6.62 1.47 -21.23
CA PRO A 238 8.04 1.10 -21.36
C PRO A 238 8.61 1.42 -22.73
N LEU A 239 7.83 1.19 -23.80
CA LEU A 239 8.24 1.50 -25.17
C LEU A 239 8.38 3.02 -25.38
N ILE A 240 7.38 3.78 -24.94
CA ILE A 240 7.41 5.24 -25.01
C ILE A 240 8.60 5.81 -24.21
N ALA A 241 8.89 5.25 -23.05
CA ALA A 241 10.04 5.65 -22.22
C ALA A 241 11.36 5.38 -22.97
N ALA A 242 11.50 4.21 -23.59
CA ALA A 242 12.69 3.86 -24.36
C ALA A 242 12.92 4.79 -25.56
N VAL A 243 11.86 5.08 -26.35
CA VAL A 243 11.94 6.02 -27.49
C VAL A 243 12.33 7.44 -27.02
N ARG A 244 11.92 7.84 -25.81
CA ARG A 244 12.23 9.17 -25.23
C ARG A 244 13.55 9.20 -24.45
N GLY A 245 14.36 8.13 -24.47
CA GLY A 245 15.59 8.04 -23.68
C GLY A 245 15.38 8.13 -22.17
N ARG A 246 14.18 7.79 -21.69
CA ARG A 246 13.82 7.82 -20.26
C ARG A 246 13.95 6.42 -19.65
N ARG A 247 14.19 6.36 -18.32
CA ARG A 247 14.17 5.09 -17.62
C ARG A 247 12.83 4.37 -17.77
N ARG A 248 12.86 3.05 -17.67
CA ARG A 248 11.64 2.24 -17.66
C ARG A 248 10.76 2.57 -16.44
N PRO A 249 9.43 2.74 -16.62
CA PRO A 249 8.52 3.00 -15.51
C PRO A 249 8.33 1.75 -14.64
N SER A 250 8.00 1.98 -13.35
CA SER A 250 7.59 0.92 -12.42
C SER A 250 6.33 0.19 -12.90
N ARG A 251 6.16 -1.03 -12.39
CA ARG A 251 4.93 -1.82 -12.51
C ARG A 251 4.26 -1.93 -11.14
N PHE A 252 2.93 -2.06 -11.16
CA PHE A 252 2.07 -2.17 -9.99
C PHE A 252 1.27 -3.48 -10.00
N ASP A 253 1.93 -4.59 -10.32
CA ASP A 253 1.28 -5.90 -10.29
C ASP A 253 0.91 -6.30 -8.83
N LEU A 254 -0.10 -7.15 -8.70
CA LEU A 254 -0.48 -7.73 -7.42
C LEU A 254 0.42 -8.92 -7.10
N TRP A 255 1.08 -8.89 -5.95
CA TRP A 255 1.90 -9.98 -5.44
C TRP A 255 1.24 -10.60 -4.23
N VAL A 256 1.20 -11.92 -4.17
CA VAL A 256 0.54 -12.66 -3.09
C VAL A 256 1.44 -13.81 -2.65
N ALA A 257 1.62 -13.94 -1.33
CA ALA A 257 2.19 -15.12 -0.74
C ALA A 257 1.18 -15.80 0.19
N ARG A 258 1.27 -17.10 0.33
CA ARG A 258 0.54 -17.86 1.34
C ARG A 258 1.51 -18.19 2.47
N ARG A 259 1.10 -17.92 3.71
CA ARG A 259 1.86 -18.38 4.88
C ARG A 259 1.77 -19.92 4.99
N PRO A 260 2.90 -20.61 5.17
CA PRO A 260 2.91 -22.06 5.39
C PRO A 260 2.05 -22.52 6.56
#